data_cd7b25d453f1ec98ea7c4d0621403a9f
#
_entry.id   cd7b25d453f1ec98ea7c4d0621403a9f
#
_cell.length_a   1.000
_cell.length_b   1.000
_cell.length_c   1.000
_cell.angle_alpha   90.00
_cell.angle_beta   90.00
_cell.angle_gamma   90.00
#
_symmetry.space_group_name_H-M   'P 1'
#
loop_
_entity.id
_entity.type
_entity.pdbx_description
1 polymer ?
#
loop_
_entity_poly.entity_id
_entity_poly.type
_entity_poly.pdbx_seq_one_letter_code
_entity_poly.pdbx_strand_id
1 'polypeptide(L)'
;MALTIKTQKGIYDVPGDFQMEVEITSPIYTDKGSQTLASTLPGTKRNLYLVDYIHREDIVNAPGKDVMAIIADGIYRRTGKQNITSASRESGVVANFGFDESLMYEAWNNVSLKKLPGLPIYKPEGGITVLMNHLSDVMRYYVTADYYVFPVQVKAESLNDVVYPEFINPIEKVNHDVYDLKKNARTEKMVLSGSLVDVKLPAGYGISPFIKVSRILELIFSAYGFKLIENPFATHYQLKKMVVLNN
;
A
#
# COMPACT_ATOMS: atom_id res chain seq x y z
N MET A 1 17.93 -12.32 32.35
CA MET A 1 18.58 -12.75 31.11
C MET A 1 19.24 -11.51 30.51
N ALA A 2 20.40 -11.67 29.86
CA ALA A 2 21.09 -10.51 29.31
C ALA A 2 20.60 -10.21 27.88
N LEU A 3 20.46 -8.93 27.57
CA LEU A 3 20.13 -8.45 26.22
C LEU A 3 21.18 -8.96 25.22
N THR A 4 20.72 -9.50 24.11
CA THR A 4 21.56 -10.01 23.04
C THR A 4 21.22 -9.32 21.73
N ILE A 5 22.23 -8.79 21.04
CA ILE A 5 22.11 -8.19 19.72
C ILE A 5 22.95 -9.02 18.75
N LYS A 6 22.28 -9.68 17.81
CA LYS A 6 22.92 -10.57 16.81
C LYS A 6 22.71 -10.04 15.40
N THR A 7 23.78 -9.92 14.65
CA THR A 7 23.78 -9.64 13.20
C THR A 7 24.20 -10.87 12.40
N GLN A 8 24.17 -10.79 11.09
CA GLN A 8 24.71 -11.85 10.22
C GLN A 8 26.21 -12.09 10.44
N LYS A 9 26.97 -11.05 10.87
CA LYS A 9 28.41 -11.14 11.14
C LYS A 9 28.76 -11.66 12.53
N GLY A 10 27.83 -11.64 13.48
CA GLY A 10 28.05 -12.12 14.83
C GLY A 10 27.17 -11.45 15.88
N ILE A 11 27.55 -11.64 17.12
CA ILE A 11 26.86 -11.11 18.30
C ILE A 11 27.68 -9.96 18.88
N TYR A 12 27.04 -8.85 19.19
CA TYR A 12 27.65 -7.71 19.86
C TYR A 12 28.05 -8.03 21.30
N ASP A 13 29.17 -7.46 21.74
CA ASP A 13 29.53 -7.42 23.14
C ASP A 13 28.66 -6.36 23.81
N VAL A 14 27.72 -6.80 24.65
CA VAL A 14 26.77 -5.94 25.35
C VAL A 14 27.04 -6.05 26.85
N PRO A 15 27.23 -4.94 27.58
CA PRO A 15 27.38 -4.96 29.04
C PRO A 15 26.14 -5.55 29.73
N GLY A 16 26.33 -6.16 30.90
CA GLY A 16 25.23 -6.82 31.62
C GLY A 16 24.16 -5.85 32.17
N ASP A 17 24.52 -4.58 32.31
CA ASP A 17 23.67 -3.48 32.76
C ASP A 17 23.16 -2.60 31.62
N PHE A 18 23.43 -2.99 30.37
CA PHE A 18 23.02 -2.23 29.20
C PHE A 18 21.51 -2.20 29.04
N GLN A 19 20.97 -1.02 28.87
CA GLN A 19 19.55 -0.78 28.63
C GLN A 19 19.34 -0.17 27.25
N MET A 20 18.31 -0.63 26.58
CA MET A 20 17.89 -0.12 25.30
C MET A 20 16.43 0.34 25.38
N GLU A 21 16.19 1.59 25.05
CA GLU A 21 14.85 2.13 24.98
C GLU A 21 14.22 1.83 23.63
N VAL A 22 12.99 1.33 23.65
CA VAL A 22 12.24 0.95 22.46
C VAL A 22 11.01 1.85 22.33
N GLU A 23 10.94 2.58 21.25
CA GLU A 23 9.76 3.33 20.86
C GLU A 23 8.87 2.43 19.99
N ILE A 24 7.71 2.08 20.53
CA ILE A 24 6.71 1.29 19.77
C ILE A 24 5.67 2.27 19.22
N THR A 25 5.66 2.41 17.90
CA THR A 25 4.67 3.24 17.21
C THR A 25 3.72 2.36 16.41
N SER A 26 2.44 2.76 16.36
CA SER A 26 1.48 2.07 15.51
C SER A 26 1.61 2.61 14.08
N PRO A 27 1.90 1.76 13.12
CA PRO A 27 2.01 2.18 11.72
C PRO A 27 0.68 2.67 11.13
N ILE A 28 -0.45 2.46 11.80
CA ILE A 28 -1.76 3.00 11.40
C ILE A 28 -1.83 4.53 11.63
N TYR A 29 -1.11 5.02 12.64
CA TYR A 29 -1.17 6.43 13.04
C TYR A 29 0.07 7.25 12.65
N THR A 30 1.17 6.58 12.35
CA THR A 30 2.43 7.24 12.00
C THR A 30 3.12 6.49 10.87
N ASP A 31 3.77 7.22 9.96
CA ASP A 31 4.60 6.63 8.88
C ASP A 31 5.93 6.07 9.42
N LYS A 32 6.16 6.14 10.72
CA LYS A 32 7.35 5.64 11.38
C LYS A 32 7.06 4.27 11.97
N GLY A 33 7.86 3.27 11.61
CA GLY A 33 7.85 1.97 12.28
C GLY A 33 8.41 2.05 13.70
N SER A 34 8.24 0.99 14.48
CA SER A 34 8.86 0.87 15.80
C SER A 34 10.38 0.87 15.68
N GLN A 35 11.06 1.56 16.57
CA GLN A 35 12.52 1.68 16.56
C GLN A 35 13.10 1.73 17.97
N THR A 36 14.39 1.46 18.11
CA THR A 36 15.09 1.81 19.34
C THR A 36 15.57 3.26 19.29
N LEU A 37 15.66 3.89 20.43
CA LEU A 37 16.48 5.10 20.52
C LEU A 37 17.95 4.74 20.29
N ALA A 38 18.74 5.74 19.87
CA ALA A 38 20.15 5.55 19.64
C ALA A 38 20.84 5.12 20.95
N SER A 39 21.49 3.97 20.93
CA SER A 39 22.18 3.39 22.07
C SER A 39 23.65 3.22 21.76
N THR A 40 24.50 3.40 22.77
CA THR A 40 25.96 3.30 22.59
C THR A 40 26.45 1.94 23.10
N LEU A 41 26.91 1.12 22.17
CA LEU A 41 27.58 -0.14 22.44
C LEU A 41 29.07 0.09 22.68
N PRO A 42 29.76 -0.71 23.52
CA PRO A 42 31.18 -0.54 23.79
C PRO A 42 32.06 -0.60 22.52
N GLY A 43 33.10 0.20 22.48
CA GLY A 43 34.06 0.23 21.38
C GLY A 43 35.06 -0.96 21.35
N THR A 44 34.59 -2.18 21.64
CA THR A 44 35.39 -3.40 21.61
C THR A 44 35.87 -3.73 20.21
N LYS A 45 36.97 -4.47 20.09
CA LYS A 45 37.44 -4.95 18.79
C LYS A 45 36.35 -5.71 18.04
N ARG A 46 35.56 -6.50 18.77
CA ARG A 46 34.45 -7.27 18.20
C ARG A 46 33.33 -6.37 17.65
N ASN A 47 32.90 -5.42 18.44
CA ASN A 47 31.81 -4.50 18.02
C ASN A 47 32.26 -3.64 16.84
N LEU A 48 33.49 -3.16 16.83
CA LEU A 48 34.09 -2.43 15.71
C LEU A 48 34.21 -3.29 14.44
N TYR A 49 34.55 -4.58 14.60
CA TYR A 49 34.55 -5.54 13.48
C TYR A 49 33.14 -5.74 12.88
N LEU A 50 32.10 -5.86 13.73
CA LEU A 50 30.73 -6.08 13.26
C LEU A 50 30.19 -4.90 12.45
N VAL A 51 30.72 -3.71 12.64
CA VAL A 51 30.41 -2.49 11.87
C VAL A 51 31.47 -2.15 10.81
N ASP A 52 32.26 -3.13 10.39
CA ASP A 52 33.29 -2.97 9.35
C ASP A 52 34.31 -1.88 9.63
N TYR A 53 34.64 -1.62 10.89
CA TYR A 53 35.58 -0.60 11.29
C TYR A 53 35.34 0.80 10.68
N ILE A 54 34.09 1.20 10.53
CA ILE A 54 33.66 2.48 9.91
C ILE A 54 34.33 3.72 10.54
N HIS A 55 34.95 3.58 11.71
CA HIS A 55 35.68 4.64 12.39
C HIS A 55 37.09 4.90 11.76
N ARG A 56 37.50 4.06 10.83
CA ARG A 56 38.79 4.22 10.16
C ARG A 56 38.67 5.15 8.97
N GLU A 57 39.61 6.08 8.84
CA GLU A 57 39.63 7.07 7.76
C GLU A 57 39.87 6.47 6.37
N ASP A 58 40.44 5.24 6.31
CA ASP A 58 40.70 4.53 5.07
C ASP A 58 39.49 3.79 4.50
N ILE A 59 38.34 3.78 5.20
CA ILE A 59 37.11 3.15 4.75
C ILE A 59 36.19 4.18 4.06
N VAL A 60 36.28 4.22 2.74
CA VAL A 60 35.51 5.18 1.91
C VAL A 60 34.02 4.79 1.78
N ASN A 61 33.72 3.51 1.83
CA ASN A 61 32.32 3.02 1.80
C ASN A 61 31.95 2.52 3.19
N ALA A 62 31.10 3.22 3.90
CA ALA A 62 30.52 2.77 5.16
C ALA A 62 29.44 1.69 4.90
N PRO A 63 29.82 0.40 4.83
CA PRO A 63 28.85 -0.68 4.72
C PRO A 63 28.20 -0.82 6.08
N GLY A 64 26.89 -0.84 6.17
CA GLY A 64 26.25 -1.17 7.43
C GLY A 64 24.95 -0.46 7.74
N LYS A 65 24.49 0.41 6.84
CA LYS A 65 23.19 1.05 7.04
C LYS A 65 22.02 0.07 6.99
N ASP A 66 22.18 -1.10 6.36
CA ASP A 66 21.08 -2.06 6.12
C ASP A 66 21.36 -3.47 6.63
N VAL A 67 22.19 -3.63 7.66
CA VAL A 67 22.46 -4.95 8.24
C VAL A 67 21.31 -5.38 9.12
N MET A 68 20.75 -6.55 8.83
CA MET A 68 19.70 -7.15 9.68
C MET A 68 20.27 -7.54 11.03
N ALA A 69 19.59 -7.17 12.09
CA ALA A 69 19.92 -7.50 13.47
C ALA A 69 18.72 -8.13 14.18
N ILE A 70 19.02 -9.10 15.04
CA ILE A 70 18.05 -9.71 15.96
C ILE A 70 18.35 -9.20 17.36
N ILE A 71 17.38 -8.59 18.00
CA ILE A 71 17.44 -8.15 19.39
C ILE A 71 16.62 -9.12 20.20
N ALA A 72 17.19 -9.68 21.26
CA ALA A 72 16.54 -10.62 22.12
C ALA A 72 16.83 -10.32 23.61
N ASP A 73 15.78 -10.28 24.42
CA ASP A 73 15.83 -10.19 25.87
C ASP A 73 14.72 -11.07 26.48
N GLY A 74 15.11 -12.21 27.01
CA GLY A 74 14.16 -13.20 27.51
C GLY A 74 13.21 -13.68 26.42
N ILE A 75 11.91 -13.45 26.61
CA ILE A 75 10.86 -13.81 25.65
C ILE A 75 10.70 -12.75 24.55
N TYR A 76 11.24 -11.56 24.76
CA TYR A 76 11.22 -10.49 23.77
C TYR A 76 12.23 -10.78 22.67
N ARG A 77 11.77 -10.89 21.44
CA ARG A 77 12.62 -11.06 20.28
C ARG A 77 12.08 -10.28 19.12
N ARG A 78 12.91 -9.39 18.57
CA ARG A 78 12.58 -8.62 17.37
C ARG A 78 13.72 -8.70 16.36
N THR A 79 13.37 -8.68 15.10
CA THR A 79 14.30 -8.56 13.99
C THR A 79 14.12 -7.17 13.38
N GLY A 80 15.20 -6.53 13.01
CA GLY A 80 15.13 -5.19 12.44
C GLY A 80 16.40 -4.82 11.69
N LYS A 81 16.39 -3.67 11.04
CA LYS A 81 17.55 -3.08 10.38
C LYS A 81 18.38 -2.28 11.37
N GLN A 82 19.68 -2.49 11.36
CA GLN A 82 20.64 -1.72 12.11
C GLN A 82 21.00 -0.45 11.33
N ASN A 83 20.92 0.69 11.99
CA ASN A 83 21.43 1.96 11.48
C ASN A 83 22.53 2.47 12.43
N ILE A 84 23.75 2.64 11.90
CA ILE A 84 24.90 3.09 12.66
C ILE A 84 25.09 4.58 12.41
N THR A 85 25.04 5.34 13.49
CA THR A 85 25.21 6.81 13.46
C THR A 85 26.69 7.20 13.55
N SER A 86 27.43 6.53 14.45
CA SER A 86 28.87 6.77 14.63
C SER A 86 29.55 5.55 15.25
N ALA A 87 30.85 5.45 15.08
CA ALA A 87 31.66 4.46 15.76
C ALA A 87 33.04 5.02 16.08
N SER A 88 33.59 4.72 17.27
CA SER A 88 34.97 4.97 17.64
C SER A 88 35.42 3.98 18.72
N ARG A 89 36.74 3.91 18.96
CA ARG A 89 37.27 3.08 20.05
C ARG A 89 36.93 3.65 21.43
N GLU A 90 36.91 4.97 21.54
CA GLU A 90 36.68 5.67 22.80
C GLU A 90 35.22 5.82 23.13
N SER A 91 34.40 6.31 22.18
CA SER A 91 32.98 6.57 22.38
C SER A 91 32.08 5.37 22.10
N GLY A 92 32.63 4.28 21.54
CA GLY A 92 31.82 3.09 21.21
C GLY A 92 31.16 3.17 19.84
N VAL A 93 30.18 2.30 19.64
CA VAL A 93 29.33 2.22 18.44
C VAL A 93 27.95 2.74 18.78
N VAL A 94 27.56 3.87 18.21
CA VAL A 94 26.22 4.42 18.35
C VAL A 94 25.34 3.87 17.24
N ALA A 95 24.32 3.11 17.63
CA ALA A 95 23.41 2.47 16.72
C ALA A 95 21.95 2.59 17.20
N ASN A 96 21.03 2.64 16.26
CA ASN A 96 19.61 2.39 16.48
C ASN A 96 19.15 1.25 15.58
N PHE A 97 18.03 0.64 15.93
CA PHE A 97 17.45 -0.50 15.22
C PHE A 97 16.00 -0.19 14.87
N GLY A 98 15.70 -0.19 13.57
CA GLY A 98 14.32 -0.13 13.08
C GLY A 98 13.77 -1.54 12.96
N PHE A 99 12.58 -1.80 13.52
CA PHE A 99 11.97 -3.12 13.51
C PHE A 99 11.22 -3.44 12.22
N ASP A 100 10.94 -4.71 11.98
CA ASP A 100 10.37 -5.27 10.74
C ASP A 100 9.06 -4.62 10.28
N GLU A 101 8.30 -4.00 11.18
CA GLU A 101 7.14 -3.22 10.82
C GLU A 101 7.47 -2.07 9.86
N SER A 102 8.70 -1.57 9.91
CA SER A 102 9.21 -0.54 9.01
C SER A 102 9.51 -1.05 7.60
N LEU A 103 9.87 -2.33 7.43
CA LEU A 103 10.23 -2.90 6.12
C LEU A 103 9.05 -2.97 5.17
N MET A 104 7.89 -3.34 5.68
CA MET A 104 6.65 -3.36 4.91
C MET A 104 6.24 -1.93 4.51
N TYR A 105 6.37 -0.98 5.44
CA TYR A 105 6.07 0.43 5.20
C TYR A 105 7.04 1.08 4.22
N GLU A 106 8.33 0.82 4.35
CA GLU A 106 9.36 1.32 3.44
C GLU A 106 9.14 0.81 2.01
N ALA A 107 8.73 -0.46 1.87
CA ALA A 107 8.36 -1.04 0.59
C ALA A 107 7.10 -0.37 -0.01
N TRP A 108 6.15 0.05 0.81
CA TRP A 108 4.88 0.63 0.36
C TRP A 108 4.92 2.14 0.15
N ASN A 109 5.66 2.89 0.97
CA ASN A 109 5.70 4.35 0.92
C ASN A 109 6.21 4.92 -0.41
N ASN A 110 6.97 4.16 -1.17
CA ASN A 110 7.59 4.63 -2.41
C ASN A 110 6.92 4.11 -3.68
N VAL A 111 5.84 3.34 -3.58
CA VAL A 111 5.21 2.72 -4.75
C VAL A 111 3.75 3.13 -4.89
N SER A 112 3.45 3.84 -5.97
CA SER A 112 2.07 4.10 -6.36
C SER A 112 1.36 2.79 -6.72
N LEU A 113 0.07 2.66 -6.36
CA LEU A 113 -0.78 1.54 -6.77
C LEU A 113 -0.72 1.26 -8.28
N LYS A 114 -0.56 2.30 -9.11
CA LYS A 114 -0.41 2.17 -10.58
C LYS A 114 0.91 1.51 -11.01
N LYS A 115 1.90 1.46 -10.13
CA LYS A 115 3.24 0.91 -10.40
C LYS A 115 3.50 -0.41 -9.69
N LEU A 116 2.50 -1.00 -9.02
CA LEU A 116 2.66 -2.28 -8.37
C LEU A 116 3.03 -3.37 -9.38
N PRO A 117 4.07 -4.16 -9.13
CA PRO A 117 4.42 -5.28 -10.01
C PRO A 117 3.32 -6.34 -9.97
N GLY A 118 3.07 -6.96 -11.12
CA GLY A 118 2.11 -8.07 -11.20
C GLY A 118 0.63 -7.71 -11.12
N LEU A 119 0.28 -6.42 -11.25
CA LEU A 119 -1.13 -6.05 -11.40
C LEU A 119 -1.69 -6.70 -12.68
N PRO A 120 -2.81 -7.44 -12.58
CA PRO A 120 -3.40 -8.05 -13.74
C PRO A 120 -3.95 -6.97 -14.67
N ILE A 121 -3.52 -6.99 -15.92
CA ILE A 121 -4.13 -6.18 -16.97
C ILE A 121 -5.22 -7.03 -17.61
N TYR A 122 -6.48 -6.68 -17.32
CA TYR A 122 -7.61 -7.35 -17.97
C TYR A 122 -7.77 -6.82 -19.41
N LYS A 123 -7.48 -7.68 -20.39
CA LYS A 123 -7.73 -7.41 -21.80
C LYS A 123 -8.80 -8.42 -22.26
N PRO A 124 -10.07 -8.02 -22.35
CA PRO A 124 -11.11 -8.94 -22.80
C PRO A 124 -10.88 -9.30 -24.26
N GLU A 125 -10.86 -10.59 -24.55
CA GLU A 125 -10.96 -11.08 -25.92
C GLU A 125 -12.31 -10.67 -26.48
N GLY A 126 -12.36 -10.01 -27.66
CA GLY A 126 -13.59 -9.49 -28.25
C GLY A 126 -13.86 -8.00 -28.06
N GLY A 127 -12.91 -7.27 -27.46
CA GLY A 127 -12.92 -5.80 -27.42
C GLY A 127 -13.93 -5.18 -26.45
N ILE A 128 -14.25 -3.90 -26.71
CA ILE A 128 -15.09 -3.07 -25.83
C ILE A 128 -16.52 -3.62 -25.65
N THR A 129 -17.08 -4.21 -26.69
CA THR A 129 -18.46 -4.73 -26.66
C THR A 129 -18.61 -5.89 -25.67
N VAL A 130 -17.64 -6.79 -25.64
CA VAL A 130 -17.64 -7.93 -24.71
C VAL A 130 -17.46 -7.43 -23.26
N LEU A 131 -16.55 -6.46 -23.06
CA LEU A 131 -16.37 -5.81 -21.77
C LEU A 131 -17.66 -5.15 -21.28
N MET A 132 -18.32 -4.37 -22.15
CA MET A 132 -19.55 -3.67 -21.77
C MET A 132 -20.71 -4.63 -21.46
N ASN A 133 -20.84 -5.73 -22.20
CA ASN A 133 -21.81 -6.78 -21.89
C ASN A 133 -21.51 -7.44 -20.54
N HIS A 134 -20.26 -7.77 -20.28
CA HIS A 134 -19.85 -8.30 -18.98
C HIS A 134 -20.16 -7.35 -17.82
N LEU A 135 -19.89 -6.04 -17.97
CA LEU A 135 -20.22 -5.05 -16.93
C LEU A 135 -21.75 -4.90 -16.73
N SER A 136 -22.53 -5.02 -17.80
CA SER A 136 -24.00 -5.09 -17.71
C SER A 136 -24.46 -6.31 -16.91
N ASP A 137 -23.87 -7.48 -17.16
CA ASP A 137 -24.20 -8.71 -16.43
C ASP A 137 -23.81 -8.61 -14.95
N VAL A 138 -22.66 -8.00 -14.65
CA VAL A 138 -22.25 -7.72 -13.27
C VAL A 138 -23.25 -6.80 -12.57
N MET A 139 -23.71 -5.74 -13.24
CA MET A 139 -24.71 -4.82 -12.68
C MET A 139 -26.03 -5.55 -12.37
N ARG A 140 -26.49 -6.44 -13.26
CA ARG A 140 -27.76 -7.15 -13.13
C ARG A 140 -27.71 -8.30 -12.13
N TYR A 141 -26.61 -9.07 -12.14
CA TYR A 141 -26.54 -10.38 -11.49
C TYR A 141 -25.49 -10.47 -10.39
N TYR A 142 -24.67 -9.42 -10.17
CA TYR A 142 -23.57 -9.43 -9.20
C TYR A 142 -22.59 -10.60 -9.40
N VAL A 143 -22.28 -10.92 -10.65
CA VAL A 143 -21.59 -12.16 -11.05
C VAL A 143 -20.11 -12.21 -10.64
N THR A 144 -19.50 -11.09 -10.21
CA THR A 144 -18.08 -11.08 -9.85
C THR A 144 -17.82 -10.85 -8.37
N ALA A 145 -16.77 -11.53 -7.88
CA ALA A 145 -16.27 -11.36 -6.53
C ALA A 145 -15.42 -10.09 -6.33
N ASP A 146 -14.87 -9.49 -7.39
CA ASP A 146 -13.78 -8.50 -7.30
C ASP A 146 -14.25 -7.04 -7.39
N TYR A 147 -15.38 -6.78 -8.02
CA TYR A 147 -15.92 -5.43 -8.20
C TYR A 147 -17.45 -5.42 -8.31
N TYR A 148 -18.01 -4.22 -8.20
CA TYR A 148 -19.43 -3.97 -8.46
C TYR A 148 -19.60 -2.96 -9.58
N VAL A 149 -20.76 -2.98 -10.21
CA VAL A 149 -21.18 -1.95 -11.17
C VAL A 149 -22.58 -1.51 -10.76
N PHE A 150 -22.74 -0.23 -10.42
CA PHE A 150 -24.02 0.37 -10.07
C PHE A 150 -24.00 1.85 -10.41
N PRO A 151 -25.17 2.46 -10.67
CA PRO A 151 -25.23 3.88 -11.01
C PRO A 151 -24.96 4.76 -9.78
N VAL A 152 -24.12 5.77 -9.94
CA VAL A 152 -23.86 6.78 -8.91
C VAL A 152 -24.07 8.15 -9.52
N GLN A 153 -24.92 8.96 -8.90
CA GLN A 153 -25.09 10.35 -9.28
C GLN A 153 -23.92 11.18 -8.75
N VAL A 154 -23.32 11.95 -9.63
CA VAL A 154 -22.26 12.90 -9.30
C VAL A 154 -22.91 14.27 -9.12
N LYS A 155 -22.77 14.88 -7.95
CA LYS A 155 -23.26 16.22 -7.68
C LYS A 155 -22.16 17.26 -7.93
N ALA A 156 -22.53 18.38 -8.53
CA ALA A 156 -21.68 19.55 -8.59
C ALA A 156 -21.44 20.10 -7.17
N GLU A 157 -20.24 20.58 -6.90
CA GLU A 157 -19.92 21.21 -5.62
C GLU A 157 -20.53 22.60 -5.50
N SER A 158 -20.74 23.27 -6.63
CA SER A 158 -21.40 24.56 -6.70
C SER A 158 -22.50 24.57 -7.77
N LEU A 159 -23.44 25.55 -7.66
CA LEU A 159 -24.49 25.72 -8.66
C LEU A 159 -23.97 26.11 -10.07
N ASN A 160 -22.72 26.55 -10.16
CA ASN A 160 -22.07 26.94 -11.40
C ASN A 160 -21.21 25.83 -12.01
N ASP A 161 -20.99 24.73 -11.29
CA ASP A 161 -20.19 23.60 -11.76
C ASP A 161 -21.06 22.64 -12.56
N VAL A 162 -20.73 22.47 -13.82
CA VAL A 162 -21.35 21.44 -14.66
C VAL A 162 -20.54 20.17 -14.55
N VAL A 163 -21.07 19.16 -13.87
CA VAL A 163 -20.44 17.84 -13.79
C VAL A 163 -20.93 16.96 -14.93
N TYR A 164 -19.98 16.47 -15.71
CA TYR A 164 -20.31 15.50 -16.74
C TYR A 164 -19.26 14.37 -16.75
N PRO A 165 -19.70 13.12 -16.80
CA PRO A 165 -21.11 12.66 -16.82
C PRO A 165 -21.81 12.90 -15.47
N GLU A 166 -23.11 13.25 -15.52
CA GLU A 166 -23.94 13.42 -14.32
C GLU A 166 -24.06 12.11 -13.49
N PHE A 167 -23.92 10.99 -14.16
CA PHE A 167 -23.93 9.66 -13.55
C PHE A 167 -22.69 8.87 -13.99
N ILE A 168 -21.99 8.28 -13.01
CA ILE A 168 -21.09 7.17 -13.26
C ILE A 168 -21.93 5.91 -13.39
N ASN A 169 -21.64 5.08 -14.40
CA ASN A 169 -22.46 3.93 -14.78
C ASN A 169 -23.92 4.33 -15.09
N PRO A 170 -24.13 5.24 -16.07
CA PRO A 170 -25.46 5.67 -16.41
C PRO A 170 -26.31 4.50 -16.91
N ILE A 171 -27.56 4.46 -16.50
CA ILE A 171 -28.52 3.40 -16.85
C ILE A 171 -29.61 3.93 -17.77
N GLU A 172 -30.17 3.03 -18.58
CA GLU A 172 -31.34 3.26 -19.41
C GLU A 172 -32.37 2.15 -19.19
N LYS A 173 -33.62 2.49 -19.36
CA LYS A 173 -34.71 1.54 -19.28
C LYS A 173 -34.80 0.79 -20.61
N VAL A 174 -34.61 -0.52 -20.57
CA VAL A 174 -34.68 -1.37 -21.78
C VAL A 174 -36.11 -1.90 -21.98
N ASN A 175 -36.74 -2.36 -20.87
CA ASN A 175 -38.10 -2.87 -20.85
C ASN A 175 -38.83 -2.42 -19.57
N HIS A 176 -40.09 -2.84 -19.39
CA HIS A 176 -40.96 -2.34 -18.34
C HIS A 176 -40.28 -2.26 -16.95
N ASP A 177 -39.49 -3.25 -16.56
CA ASP A 177 -38.79 -3.32 -15.27
C ASP A 177 -37.29 -3.65 -15.37
N VAL A 178 -36.73 -3.56 -16.58
CA VAL A 178 -35.33 -3.91 -16.81
C VAL A 178 -34.52 -2.68 -17.16
N TYR A 179 -33.49 -2.40 -16.37
CA TYR A 179 -32.50 -1.37 -16.62
C TYR A 179 -31.19 -2.00 -17.09
N ASP A 180 -30.49 -1.31 -17.99
CA ASP A 180 -29.15 -1.68 -18.45
C ASP A 180 -28.23 -0.47 -18.46
N LEU A 181 -26.92 -0.68 -18.56
CA LEU A 181 -25.94 0.38 -18.72
C LEU A 181 -26.13 1.07 -20.09
N LYS A 182 -26.01 2.39 -20.12
CA LYS A 182 -25.91 3.15 -21.38
C LYS A 182 -24.57 2.89 -22.06
N LYS A 183 -24.36 1.69 -22.56
CA LYS A 183 -23.08 1.15 -23.06
C LYS A 183 -22.77 1.54 -24.51
N ASN A 184 -23.78 1.90 -25.29
CA ASN A 184 -23.61 2.22 -26.71
C ASN A 184 -23.14 3.65 -26.93
N ALA A 185 -22.52 3.90 -28.10
CA ALA A 185 -22.25 5.26 -28.54
C ALA A 185 -23.55 6.05 -28.66
N ARG A 186 -23.56 7.28 -28.18
CA ARG A 186 -24.76 8.13 -28.10
C ARG A 186 -24.42 9.60 -28.25
N THR A 187 -25.43 10.39 -28.56
CA THR A 187 -25.33 11.86 -28.55
C THR A 187 -26.12 12.38 -27.35
N GLU A 188 -25.49 13.18 -26.51
CA GLU A 188 -26.13 13.84 -25.37
C GLU A 188 -25.97 15.36 -25.48
N LYS A 189 -26.96 16.09 -24.97
CA LYS A 189 -26.92 17.55 -24.90
C LYS A 189 -26.20 18.00 -23.64
N MET A 190 -25.22 18.83 -23.80
CA MET A 190 -24.46 19.42 -22.70
C MET A 190 -24.54 20.94 -22.76
N VAL A 191 -24.50 21.58 -21.59
CA VAL A 191 -24.36 23.03 -21.48
C VAL A 191 -22.87 23.35 -21.42
N LEU A 192 -22.32 23.95 -22.47
CA LEU A 192 -20.97 24.47 -22.51
C LEU A 192 -21.04 26.00 -22.66
N SER A 193 -20.46 26.71 -21.69
CA SER A 193 -20.43 28.19 -21.68
C SER A 193 -21.82 28.83 -21.91
N GLY A 194 -22.87 28.26 -21.30
CA GLY A 194 -24.24 28.76 -21.41
C GLY A 194 -25.00 28.36 -22.66
N SER A 195 -24.41 27.59 -23.57
CA SER A 195 -25.04 27.13 -24.83
C SER A 195 -25.24 25.61 -24.78
N LEU A 196 -26.39 25.13 -25.25
CA LEU A 196 -26.68 23.72 -25.48
C LEU A 196 -25.91 23.21 -26.70
N VAL A 197 -25.03 22.24 -26.50
CA VAL A 197 -24.21 21.64 -27.56
C VAL A 197 -24.45 20.14 -27.57
N ASP A 198 -24.56 19.56 -28.76
CA ASP A 198 -24.64 18.13 -28.99
C ASP A 198 -23.22 17.52 -28.93
N VAL A 199 -23.00 16.65 -27.93
CA VAL A 199 -21.72 15.96 -27.73
C VAL A 199 -21.88 14.48 -28.07
N LYS A 200 -21.03 14.00 -28.98
CA LYS A 200 -20.96 12.56 -29.33
C LYS A 200 -20.09 11.84 -28.34
N LEU A 201 -20.67 10.87 -27.65
CA LEU A 201 -20.01 10.04 -26.63
C LEU A 201 -19.71 8.67 -27.22
N PRO A 202 -18.48 8.17 -27.06
CA PRO A 202 -18.15 6.82 -27.51
C PRO A 202 -18.81 5.74 -26.65
N ALA A 203 -18.83 4.51 -27.15
CA ALA A 203 -19.31 3.38 -26.38
C ALA A 203 -18.52 3.21 -25.08
N GLY A 204 -19.21 2.93 -23.99
CA GLY A 204 -18.61 2.75 -22.66
C GLY A 204 -18.26 4.04 -21.92
N TYR A 205 -18.52 5.20 -22.47
CA TYR A 205 -18.23 6.47 -21.78
C TYR A 205 -19.03 6.62 -20.47
N GLY A 206 -18.32 6.94 -19.39
CA GLY A 206 -18.91 7.09 -18.07
C GLY A 206 -19.15 5.76 -17.36
N ILE A 207 -18.69 4.63 -17.90
CA ILE A 207 -18.80 3.31 -17.25
C ILE A 207 -17.48 2.96 -16.57
N SER A 208 -17.53 2.71 -15.27
CA SER A 208 -16.39 2.35 -14.45
C SER A 208 -16.78 1.33 -13.37
N PRO A 209 -16.04 0.24 -13.21
CA PRO A 209 -16.25 -0.69 -12.11
C PRO A 209 -15.76 -0.10 -10.78
N PHE A 210 -16.47 -0.40 -9.69
CA PHE A 210 -16.08 -0.09 -8.32
C PHE A 210 -15.37 -1.30 -7.72
N ILE A 211 -14.06 -1.21 -7.54
CA ILE A 211 -13.23 -2.32 -7.08
C ILE A 211 -13.43 -2.52 -5.58
N LYS A 212 -13.62 -3.76 -5.14
CA LYS A 212 -13.72 -4.10 -3.71
C LYS A 212 -12.40 -3.83 -2.99
N VAL A 213 -12.48 -3.23 -1.81
CA VAL A 213 -11.31 -2.97 -0.95
C VAL A 213 -10.58 -4.29 -0.62
N SER A 214 -11.31 -5.37 -0.37
CA SER A 214 -10.73 -6.70 -0.15
C SER A 214 -9.81 -7.13 -1.28
N ARG A 215 -10.23 -6.90 -2.53
CA ARG A 215 -9.45 -7.27 -3.71
C ARG A 215 -8.21 -6.40 -3.89
N ILE A 216 -8.34 -5.11 -3.61
CA ILE A 216 -7.18 -4.17 -3.65
C ILE A 216 -6.12 -4.62 -2.65
N LEU A 217 -6.51 -4.94 -1.42
CA LEU A 217 -5.59 -5.42 -0.39
C LEU A 217 -4.91 -6.73 -0.81
N GLU A 218 -5.66 -7.71 -1.33
CA GLU A 218 -5.07 -8.96 -1.82
C GLU A 218 -4.03 -8.72 -2.92
N LEU A 219 -4.31 -7.84 -3.86
CA LEU A 219 -3.36 -7.48 -4.93
C LEU A 219 -2.11 -6.80 -4.39
N ILE A 220 -2.26 -5.87 -3.44
CA ILE A 220 -1.13 -5.19 -2.80
C ILE A 220 -0.23 -6.22 -2.09
N PHE A 221 -0.80 -7.02 -1.21
CA PHE A 221 -0.02 -8.02 -0.46
C PHE A 221 0.63 -9.04 -1.39
N SER A 222 -0.11 -9.54 -2.38
CA SER A 222 0.41 -10.48 -3.37
C SER A 222 1.57 -9.90 -4.19
N ALA A 223 1.50 -8.62 -4.57
CA ALA A 223 2.56 -7.95 -5.33
C ALA A 223 3.91 -7.88 -4.57
N TYR A 224 3.84 -7.89 -3.23
CA TYR A 224 5.03 -7.93 -2.35
C TYR A 224 5.37 -9.33 -1.84
N GLY A 225 4.71 -10.38 -2.34
CA GLY A 225 4.97 -11.76 -1.93
C GLY A 225 4.38 -12.12 -0.56
N PHE A 226 3.48 -11.29 -0.01
CA PHE A 226 2.78 -11.58 1.23
C PHE A 226 1.42 -12.22 0.96
N LYS A 227 0.97 -13.05 1.88
CA LYS A 227 -0.37 -13.64 1.89
C LYS A 227 -1.16 -13.09 3.08
N LEU A 228 -2.34 -12.53 2.81
CA LEU A 228 -3.30 -12.19 3.86
C LEU A 228 -3.85 -13.48 4.47
N ILE A 229 -3.60 -13.71 5.76
CA ILE A 229 -4.12 -14.87 6.51
C ILE A 229 -5.59 -14.61 6.87
N GLU A 230 -5.90 -13.40 7.32
CA GLU A 230 -7.25 -12.95 7.61
C GLU A 230 -7.52 -11.63 6.91
N ASN A 231 -8.62 -11.56 6.17
CA ASN A 231 -9.06 -10.34 5.49
C ASN A 231 -10.46 -9.95 5.97
N PRO A 232 -10.57 -9.07 6.97
CA PRO A 232 -11.88 -8.60 7.44
C PRO A 232 -12.73 -7.95 6.34
N PHE A 233 -12.10 -7.32 5.35
CA PHE A 233 -12.79 -6.75 4.19
C PHE A 233 -13.38 -7.81 3.25
N ALA A 234 -12.99 -9.07 3.36
CA ALA A 234 -13.62 -10.18 2.63
C ALA A 234 -14.73 -10.87 3.45
N THR A 235 -14.62 -10.91 4.77
CA THR A 235 -15.47 -11.73 5.65
C THR A 235 -16.51 -10.94 6.42
N HIS A 236 -16.17 -9.75 6.93
CA HIS A 236 -17.09 -8.95 7.74
C HIS A 236 -18.27 -8.40 6.91
N TYR A 237 -19.48 -8.53 7.41
CA TYR A 237 -20.73 -8.21 6.69
C TYR A 237 -20.77 -6.80 6.07
N GLN A 238 -20.31 -5.78 6.79
CA GLN A 238 -20.29 -4.40 6.31
C GLN A 238 -19.04 -4.12 5.44
N LEU A 239 -17.85 -4.53 5.90
CA LEU A 239 -16.59 -4.22 5.23
C LEU A 239 -16.46 -4.88 3.86
N LYS A 240 -17.03 -6.07 3.65
CA LYS A 240 -17.04 -6.74 2.35
C LYS A 240 -17.78 -5.98 1.23
N LYS A 241 -18.59 -4.99 1.60
CA LYS A 241 -19.31 -4.11 0.66
C LYS A 241 -18.53 -2.85 0.30
N MET A 242 -17.41 -2.59 0.97
CA MET A 242 -16.60 -1.41 0.69
C MET A 242 -15.94 -1.51 -0.68
N VAL A 243 -16.06 -0.43 -1.43
CA VAL A 243 -15.49 -0.29 -2.78
C VAL A 243 -14.77 1.03 -2.93
N VAL A 244 -13.87 1.09 -3.88
CA VAL A 244 -13.15 2.30 -4.28
C VAL A 244 -13.52 2.64 -5.71
N LEU A 245 -13.83 3.91 -5.91
CA LEU A 245 -13.96 4.47 -7.25
C LEU A 245 -12.56 4.85 -7.75
N ASN A 246 -12.23 4.37 -8.93
CA ASN A 246 -11.02 4.81 -9.64
C ASN A 246 -11.41 6.01 -10.50
N ASN A 247 -11.07 7.20 -10.02
CA ASN A 247 -11.20 8.45 -10.76
C ASN A 247 -9.96 8.71 -11.63
#